data_01c65308845591692e425c675cdccc78
#
_entry.id   01c65308845591692e425c675cdccc78
#
_cell.length_a   1.000
_cell.length_b   1.000
_cell.length_c   1.000
_cell.angle_alpha   90.00
_cell.angle_beta   90.00
_cell.angle_gamma   90.00
#
_symmetry.space_group_name_H-M   'P 1'
#
loop_
_entity.id
_entity.type
_entity.pdbx_description
1 polymer ?
#
loop_
_entity_poly.entity_id
_entity_poly.type
_entity_poly.pdbx_seq_one_letter_code
_entity_poly.pdbx_strand_id
1 'polypeptide(L)'
;GMEWSLSKAREYLGVDDPDTKLLLGKESPEQLAERLVNGTSLADPAVRKALWDGGLEAVEASDDPMIKYALKLATRQRELKALADAQYSGPLAAAGVKLADARFAAYGDSLYPDATFTLRISYGQVKGWIERGNQVPFQTTMGGTFERATGNAPFDVAPAFAANQTKIDKNTTYDFVTTNDIIGGNSGSPVIDRAGTVIGAAFDGNIHSLGGNYGYDGTLNRTVAVSAAAV
;
A
#
# COMPACT_ATOMS: atom_id res chain seq x y z
N GLY A 1 0.31 17.26 3.86
CA GLY A 1 1.27 16.78 4.81
C GLY A 1 0.97 17.18 6.24
N MET A 2 2.02 17.37 7.06
CA MET A 2 1.91 17.60 8.51
C MET A 2 1.05 18.82 8.89
N GLU A 3 1.28 19.96 8.25
CA GLU A 3 0.48 21.19 8.44
C GLU A 3 -1.03 20.92 8.29
N TRP A 4 -1.41 20.27 7.19
CA TRP A 4 -2.81 19.94 6.94
C TRP A 4 -3.40 19.04 8.04
N SER A 5 -2.66 18.03 8.48
CA SER A 5 -3.11 17.13 9.56
C SER A 5 -3.29 17.86 10.89
N LEU A 6 -2.37 18.76 11.23
CA LEU A 6 -2.45 19.58 12.43
C LEU A 6 -3.61 20.59 12.37
N SER A 7 -3.85 21.19 11.19
CA SER A 7 -4.97 22.09 10.95
C SER A 7 -6.31 21.35 11.11
N LYS A 8 -6.40 20.13 10.55
CA LYS A 8 -7.60 19.30 10.69
C LYS A 8 -7.83 18.82 12.12
N ALA A 9 -6.78 18.46 12.84
CA ALA A 9 -6.91 18.11 14.26
C ALA A 9 -7.50 19.29 15.06
N ARG A 10 -6.98 20.52 14.86
CA ARG A 10 -7.52 21.74 15.49
C ARG A 10 -8.97 22.03 15.07
N GLU A 11 -9.32 21.80 13.81
CA GLU A 11 -10.67 22.01 13.29
C GLU A 11 -11.69 21.07 13.93
N TYR A 12 -11.34 19.77 14.04
CA TYR A 12 -12.27 18.76 14.54
C TYR A 12 -12.37 18.70 16.05
N LEU A 13 -11.24 18.88 16.75
CA LEU A 13 -11.22 18.82 18.22
C LEU A 13 -11.56 20.19 18.88
N GLY A 14 -11.28 21.28 18.17
CA GLY A 14 -11.38 22.64 18.71
C GLY A 14 -10.09 23.14 19.35
N VAL A 15 -9.96 24.47 19.43
CA VAL A 15 -8.73 25.13 19.91
C VAL A 15 -8.48 24.93 21.42
N ASP A 16 -9.54 24.72 22.19
CA ASP A 16 -9.46 24.54 23.63
C ASP A 16 -9.30 23.08 24.07
N ASP A 17 -9.43 22.15 23.15
CA ASP A 17 -9.28 20.74 23.45
C ASP A 17 -7.87 20.40 23.98
N PRO A 18 -7.74 19.57 25.03
CA PRO A 18 -6.45 19.19 25.61
C PRO A 18 -5.48 18.55 24.61
N ASP A 19 -5.97 17.73 23.68
CA ASP A 19 -5.16 17.08 22.67
C ASP A 19 -4.68 18.11 21.62
N THR A 20 -5.51 19.09 21.25
CA THR A 20 -5.09 20.21 20.40
C THR A 20 -3.98 21.03 21.08
N LYS A 21 -4.11 21.34 22.37
CA LYS A 21 -3.08 22.05 23.15
C LYS A 21 -1.82 21.22 23.29
N LEU A 22 -1.94 19.90 23.46
CA LEU A 22 -0.81 18.99 23.46
C LEU A 22 -0.09 18.96 22.11
N LEU A 23 -0.82 18.89 21.00
CA LEU A 23 -0.27 18.87 19.65
C LEU A 23 0.44 20.19 19.31
N LEU A 24 -0.25 21.31 19.40
CA LEU A 24 0.21 22.60 18.87
C LEU A 24 1.04 23.42 19.87
N GLY A 25 0.78 23.25 21.16
CA GLY A 25 1.37 24.13 22.18
C GLY A 25 0.93 25.56 21.94
N LYS A 26 1.90 26.45 21.64
CA LYS A 26 1.67 27.86 21.34
C LYS A 26 1.86 28.22 19.88
N GLU A 27 2.15 27.22 19.02
CA GLU A 27 2.46 27.42 17.60
C GLU A 27 1.21 27.24 16.73
N SER A 28 1.19 27.89 15.57
CA SER A 28 0.22 27.54 14.55
C SER A 28 0.59 26.21 13.88
N PRO A 29 -0.37 25.52 13.22
CA PRO A 29 -0.07 24.33 12.46
C PRO A 29 1.08 24.50 11.46
N GLU A 30 1.13 25.65 10.79
CA GLU A 30 2.16 26.02 9.81
C GLU A 30 3.52 26.16 10.49
N GLN A 31 3.60 26.96 11.57
CA GLN A 31 4.84 27.19 12.32
C GLN A 31 5.41 25.90 12.90
N LEU A 32 4.55 25.07 13.49
CA LEU A 32 4.97 23.78 14.02
C LEU A 32 5.48 22.84 12.93
N ALA A 33 4.75 22.73 11.83
CA ALA A 33 5.15 21.88 10.70
C ALA A 33 6.48 22.33 10.10
N GLU A 34 6.66 23.64 9.88
CA GLU A 34 7.90 24.22 9.36
C GLU A 34 9.08 23.95 10.31
N ARG A 35 8.93 24.20 11.59
CA ARG A 35 9.97 23.96 12.60
C ARG A 35 10.37 22.49 12.68
N LEU A 36 9.41 21.57 12.64
CA LEU A 36 9.69 20.14 12.74
C LEU A 36 10.33 19.59 11.47
N VAL A 37 9.80 19.95 10.30
CA VAL A 37 10.29 19.42 9.03
C VAL A 37 11.65 20.00 8.66
N ASN A 38 11.86 21.30 8.86
CA ASN A 38 13.14 21.93 8.52
C ASN A 38 14.20 21.75 9.60
N GLY A 39 13.79 21.47 10.84
CA GLY A 39 14.71 21.30 11.97
C GLY A 39 15.19 19.86 12.18
N THR A 40 14.53 18.87 11.57
CA THR A 40 14.92 17.46 11.76
C THR A 40 16.10 17.06 10.88
N SER A 41 16.99 16.28 11.46
CA SER A 41 18.11 15.63 10.76
C SER A 41 17.80 14.18 10.34
N LEU A 42 16.58 13.69 10.56
CA LEU A 42 16.18 12.31 10.28
C LEU A 42 16.18 11.93 8.78
N ALA A 43 16.31 12.90 7.88
CA ALA A 43 16.56 12.62 6.46
C ALA A 43 17.91 11.92 6.22
N ASP A 44 18.91 12.18 7.09
CA ASP A 44 20.23 11.56 6.98
C ASP A 44 20.20 10.10 7.48
N PRO A 45 20.59 9.12 6.61
CA PRO A 45 20.68 7.72 7.01
C PRO A 45 21.66 7.45 8.16
N ALA A 46 22.76 8.23 8.26
CA ALA A 46 23.74 8.07 9.33
C ALA A 46 23.16 8.44 10.70
N VAL A 47 22.35 9.50 10.76
CA VAL A 47 21.62 9.91 11.98
C VAL A 47 20.65 8.81 12.41
N ARG A 48 19.84 8.29 11.46
CA ARG A 48 18.92 7.18 11.78
C ARG A 48 19.64 5.93 12.27
N LYS A 49 20.78 5.62 11.65
CA LYS A 49 21.61 4.47 12.08
C LYS A 49 22.15 4.66 13.49
N ALA A 50 22.68 5.84 13.81
CA ALA A 50 23.19 6.13 15.14
C ALA A 50 22.11 6.02 16.22
N LEU A 51 20.91 6.51 15.95
CA LEU A 51 19.74 6.35 16.84
C LEU A 51 19.32 4.90 17.01
N TRP A 52 19.33 4.12 15.93
CA TRP A 52 19.02 2.69 15.97
C TRP A 52 20.05 1.90 16.80
N ASP A 53 21.31 2.12 16.55
CA ASP A 53 22.41 1.43 17.26
C ASP A 53 22.44 1.82 18.75
N GLY A 54 22.15 3.08 19.08
CA GLY A 54 22.12 3.59 20.45
C GLY A 54 20.83 3.29 21.21
N GLY A 55 19.79 2.79 20.52
CA GLY A 55 18.52 2.38 21.13
C GLY A 55 17.77 3.52 21.81
N LEU A 56 16.96 3.16 22.83
CA LEU A 56 16.08 4.10 23.52
C LEU A 56 16.84 5.26 24.17
N GLU A 57 18.00 5.00 24.76
CA GLU A 57 18.83 6.01 25.41
C GLU A 57 19.24 7.11 24.42
N ALA A 58 19.70 6.73 23.22
CA ALA A 58 20.05 7.69 22.16
C ALA A 58 18.84 8.49 21.66
N VAL A 59 17.67 7.87 21.59
CA VAL A 59 16.42 8.54 21.20
C VAL A 59 16.00 9.56 22.27
N GLU A 60 16.04 9.18 23.56
CA GLU A 60 15.66 10.06 24.67
C GLU A 60 16.64 11.24 24.86
N ALA A 61 17.94 10.99 24.59
CA ALA A 61 18.98 12.02 24.63
C ALA A 61 18.99 12.93 23.38
N SER A 62 18.22 12.64 22.36
CA SER A 62 18.25 13.39 21.11
C SER A 62 17.68 14.80 21.25
N ASP A 63 18.39 15.76 20.66
CA ASP A 63 17.93 17.14 20.53
C ASP A 63 17.11 17.42 19.27
N ASP A 64 16.94 16.42 18.39
CA ASP A 64 16.16 16.56 17.16
C ASP A 64 14.71 16.95 17.47
N PRO A 65 14.17 18.04 16.86
CA PRO A 65 12.85 18.56 17.19
C PRO A 65 11.71 17.59 16.85
N MET A 66 11.87 16.75 15.81
CA MET A 66 10.87 15.75 15.45
C MET A 66 10.83 14.63 16.48
N ILE A 67 12.00 14.17 16.95
CA ILE A 67 12.10 13.15 18.00
C ILE A 67 11.51 13.66 19.30
N LYS A 68 11.89 14.86 19.74
CA LYS A 68 11.31 15.47 20.95
C LYS A 68 9.80 15.61 20.86
N TYR A 69 9.30 15.99 19.70
CA TYR A 69 7.86 16.08 19.46
C TYR A 69 7.19 14.69 19.52
N ALA A 70 7.77 13.68 18.91
CA ALA A 70 7.24 12.31 18.99
C ALA A 70 7.24 11.78 20.43
N LEU A 71 8.31 11.97 21.19
CA LEU A 71 8.40 11.57 22.61
C LEU A 71 7.34 12.28 23.46
N LYS A 72 7.14 13.57 23.24
CA LYS A 72 6.08 14.35 23.92
C LYS A 72 4.69 13.75 23.74
N LEU A 73 4.40 13.23 22.54
CA LEU A 73 3.08 12.68 22.22
C LEU A 73 2.92 11.20 22.57
N ALA A 74 4.02 10.46 22.75
CA ALA A 74 4.03 8.99 22.82
C ALA A 74 3.10 8.40 23.89
N THR A 75 3.02 9.01 25.06
CA THR A 75 2.13 8.54 26.14
C THR A 75 0.67 8.69 25.75
N ARG A 76 0.29 9.88 25.26
CA ARG A 76 -1.08 10.15 24.84
C ARG A 76 -1.51 9.29 23.65
N GLN A 77 -0.61 9.04 22.69
CA GLN A 77 -0.88 8.15 21.58
C GLN A 77 -1.15 6.71 22.05
N ARG A 78 -0.39 6.21 23.04
CA ARG A 78 -0.63 4.87 23.62
C ARG A 78 -2.00 4.80 24.33
N GLU A 79 -2.37 5.84 25.08
CA GLU A 79 -3.68 5.91 25.74
C GLU A 79 -4.82 5.89 24.71
N LEU A 80 -4.73 6.74 23.69
CA LEU A 80 -5.74 6.80 22.62
C LEU A 80 -5.83 5.49 21.84
N LYS A 81 -4.68 4.86 21.57
CA LYS A 81 -4.67 3.54 20.93
C LYS A 81 -5.34 2.48 21.79
N ALA A 82 -5.02 2.41 23.07
CA ALA A 82 -5.66 1.46 24.00
C ALA A 82 -7.17 1.67 24.07
N LEU A 83 -7.62 2.92 24.10
CA LEU A 83 -9.05 3.28 24.10
C LEU A 83 -9.71 2.85 22.77
N ALA A 84 -9.08 3.13 21.64
CA ALA A 84 -9.58 2.73 20.33
C ALA A 84 -9.63 1.20 20.18
N ASP A 85 -8.61 0.49 20.66
CA ASP A 85 -8.58 -0.98 20.65
C ASP A 85 -9.70 -1.57 21.51
N ALA A 86 -9.96 -1.00 22.70
CA ALA A 86 -11.00 -1.48 23.60
C ALA A 86 -12.42 -1.17 23.10
N GLN A 87 -12.63 0.02 22.52
CA GLN A 87 -13.98 0.47 22.15
C GLN A 87 -14.39 0.12 20.71
N TYR A 88 -13.42 -0.01 19.80
CA TYR A 88 -13.69 -0.20 18.37
C TYR A 88 -13.04 -1.45 17.79
N SER A 89 -11.70 -1.50 17.76
CA SER A 89 -10.98 -2.55 17.03
C SER A 89 -11.23 -3.95 17.62
N GLY A 90 -11.22 -4.07 18.93
CA GLY A 90 -11.50 -5.35 19.62
C GLY A 90 -12.93 -5.86 19.39
N PRO A 91 -13.97 -5.07 19.67
CA PRO A 91 -15.35 -5.46 19.38
C PRO A 91 -15.60 -5.76 17.90
N LEU A 92 -15.01 -4.98 16.98
CA LEU A 92 -15.14 -5.19 15.54
C LEU A 92 -14.48 -6.52 15.11
N ALA A 93 -13.29 -6.81 15.61
CA ALA A 93 -12.61 -8.09 15.34
C ALA A 93 -13.42 -9.27 15.88
N ALA A 94 -13.95 -9.18 17.10
CA ALA A 94 -14.80 -10.22 17.69
C ALA A 94 -16.11 -10.45 16.90
N ALA A 95 -16.71 -9.37 16.37
CA ALA A 95 -17.88 -9.46 15.51
C ALA A 95 -17.53 -10.10 14.16
N GLY A 96 -16.36 -9.76 13.60
CA GLY A 96 -15.83 -10.33 12.36
C GLY A 96 -15.66 -11.84 12.43
N VAL A 97 -15.11 -12.37 13.53
CA VAL A 97 -14.99 -13.82 13.74
C VAL A 97 -16.36 -14.50 13.72
N LYS A 98 -17.34 -13.98 14.46
CA LYS A 98 -18.71 -14.54 14.47
C LYS A 98 -19.36 -14.52 13.09
N LEU A 99 -19.14 -13.45 12.32
CA LEU A 99 -19.66 -13.34 10.97
C LEU A 99 -18.98 -14.36 10.03
N ALA A 100 -17.66 -14.54 10.14
CA ALA A 100 -16.93 -15.55 9.38
C ALA A 100 -17.45 -16.96 9.69
N ASP A 101 -17.60 -17.32 10.97
CA ASP A 101 -18.15 -18.61 11.39
C ASP A 101 -19.55 -18.85 10.81
N ALA A 102 -20.43 -17.85 10.86
CA ALA A 102 -21.78 -17.94 10.30
C ALA A 102 -21.77 -18.13 8.77
N ARG A 103 -20.86 -17.42 8.06
CA ARG A 103 -20.68 -17.55 6.60
C ARG A 103 -20.20 -18.96 6.24
N PHE A 104 -19.17 -19.47 6.93
CA PHE A 104 -18.68 -20.82 6.67
C PHE A 104 -19.69 -21.90 7.04
N ALA A 105 -20.47 -21.72 8.10
CA ALA A 105 -21.58 -22.63 8.44
C ALA A 105 -22.67 -22.65 7.35
N ALA A 106 -22.96 -21.50 6.73
CA ALA A 106 -24.00 -21.39 5.70
C ALA A 106 -23.55 -21.86 4.31
N TYR A 107 -22.30 -21.59 3.93
CA TYR A 107 -21.81 -21.77 2.57
C TYR A 107 -20.66 -22.78 2.44
N GLY A 108 -20.12 -23.28 3.56
CA GLY A 108 -19.03 -24.26 3.59
C GLY A 108 -17.79 -23.76 2.86
N ASP A 109 -17.09 -24.68 2.19
CA ASP A 109 -15.83 -24.42 1.47
C ASP A 109 -16.01 -23.70 0.13
N SER A 110 -17.24 -23.31 -0.24
CA SER A 110 -17.50 -22.48 -1.43
C SER A 110 -17.04 -21.03 -1.26
N LEU A 111 -16.77 -20.60 -0.02
CA LEU A 111 -16.20 -19.30 0.29
C LEU A 111 -14.72 -19.44 0.65
N TYR A 112 -13.91 -18.55 0.14
CA TYR A 112 -12.53 -18.40 0.57
C TYR A 112 -12.44 -17.46 1.79
N PRO A 113 -11.41 -17.61 2.65
CA PRO A 113 -11.24 -16.76 3.82
C PRO A 113 -10.81 -15.34 3.40
N ASP A 114 -11.13 -14.35 4.25
CA ASP A 114 -10.62 -12.99 4.08
C ASP A 114 -9.09 -12.94 4.15
N ALA A 115 -8.50 -11.93 3.51
CA ALA A 115 -7.07 -11.69 3.59
C ALA A 115 -6.68 -11.19 5.00
N THR A 116 -5.88 -11.99 5.71
CA THR A 116 -5.47 -11.73 7.11
C THR A 116 -3.96 -11.59 7.26
N PHE A 117 -3.22 -11.29 6.18
CA PHE A 117 -1.75 -11.27 6.12
C PHE A 117 -1.09 -12.62 6.47
N THR A 118 -1.85 -13.70 6.47
CA THR A 118 -1.33 -15.07 6.54
C THR A 118 -1.07 -15.61 5.14
N LEU A 119 -0.21 -16.63 5.05
CA LEU A 119 0.05 -17.29 3.77
C LEU A 119 -1.25 -17.90 3.25
N ARG A 120 -1.61 -17.53 2.02
CA ARG A 120 -2.75 -18.13 1.30
C ARG A 120 -2.39 -18.26 -0.18
N ILE A 121 -3.01 -19.21 -0.85
CA ILE A 121 -2.90 -19.43 -2.29
C ILE A 121 -4.17 -18.92 -2.95
N SER A 122 -4.02 -18.00 -3.92
CA SER A 122 -5.07 -17.66 -4.88
C SER A 122 -4.72 -18.34 -6.20
N TYR A 123 -5.66 -18.98 -6.85
CA TYR A 123 -5.42 -19.67 -8.12
C TYR A 123 -6.34 -19.15 -9.23
N GLY A 124 -5.86 -19.25 -10.46
CA GLY A 124 -6.57 -18.74 -11.63
C GLY A 124 -5.89 -19.17 -12.92
N GLN A 125 -6.26 -18.53 -14.01
CA GLN A 125 -5.74 -18.76 -15.34
C GLN A 125 -5.19 -17.48 -15.93
N VAL A 126 -4.13 -17.55 -16.70
CA VAL A 126 -3.67 -16.45 -17.55
C VAL A 126 -4.73 -16.27 -18.65
N LYS A 127 -5.44 -15.16 -18.63
CA LYS A 127 -6.59 -14.94 -19.53
C LYS A 127 -6.92 -13.46 -19.63
N GLY A 128 -7.07 -12.96 -20.88
CA GLY A 128 -7.64 -11.64 -21.14
C GLY A 128 -9.15 -11.57 -20.83
N TRP A 129 -9.81 -10.51 -21.27
CA TRP A 129 -11.27 -10.34 -21.10
C TRP A 129 -11.88 -9.65 -22.31
N ILE A 130 -13.21 -9.53 -22.31
CA ILE A 130 -13.92 -8.76 -23.31
C ILE A 130 -14.30 -7.40 -22.71
N GLU A 131 -13.80 -6.32 -23.29
CA GLU A 131 -14.13 -4.96 -22.90
C GLU A 131 -14.96 -4.30 -24.02
N ARG A 132 -16.23 -4.00 -23.73
CA ARG A 132 -17.14 -3.36 -24.69
C ARG A 132 -17.15 -4.04 -26.07
N GLY A 133 -17.15 -5.36 -26.08
CA GLY A 133 -17.14 -6.17 -27.30
C GLY A 133 -15.76 -6.41 -27.95
N ASN A 134 -14.70 -5.81 -27.41
CA ASN A 134 -13.33 -5.99 -27.91
C ASN A 134 -12.55 -6.96 -27.02
N GLN A 135 -11.77 -7.83 -27.66
CA GLN A 135 -10.87 -8.72 -26.93
C GLN A 135 -9.67 -7.94 -26.39
N VAL A 136 -9.53 -7.89 -25.07
CA VAL A 136 -8.32 -7.41 -24.42
C VAL A 136 -7.36 -8.60 -24.24
N PRO A 137 -6.12 -8.52 -24.75
CA PRO A 137 -5.16 -9.59 -24.64
C PRO A 137 -4.74 -9.84 -23.18
N PHE A 138 -4.22 -11.03 -22.92
CA PHE A 138 -3.75 -11.40 -21.59
C PHE A 138 -2.38 -10.83 -21.24
N GLN A 139 -1.66 -10.24 -22.19
CA GLN A 139 -0.30 -9.72 -21.99
C GLN A 139 -0.07 -8.41 -22.72
N THR A 140 0.89 -7.65 -22.21
CA THR A 140 1.57 -6.56 -22.93
C THR A 140 3.01 -6.97 -23.24
N THR A 141 3.68 -6.23 -24.10
CA THR A 141 5.08 -6.48 -24.45
C THR A 141 5.94 -5.25 -24.14
N MET A 142 7.25 -5.48 -23.99
CA MET A 142 8.24 -4.39 -23.85
C MET A 142 8.16 -3.38 -25.00
N GLY A 143 7.86 -3.86 -26.23
CA GLY A 143 7.65 -3.00 -27.39
C GLY A 143 6.49 -2.03 -27.23
N GLY A 144 5.38 -2.48 -26.65
CA GLY A 144 4.21 -1.65 -26.40
C GLY A 144 4.48 -0.45 -25.49
N THR A 145 5.44 -0.54 -24.59
CA THR A 145 5.87 0.60 -23.75
C THR A 145 6.43 1.73 -24.60
N PHE A 146 7.26 1.41 -25.60
CA PHE A 146 7.85 2.40 -26.50
C PHE A 146 6.85 2.95 -27.52
N GLU A 147 5.94 2.10 -28.01
CA GLU A 147 4.86 2.52 -28.93
C GLU A 147 3.88 3.49 -28.32
N ARG A 148 3.65 3.39 -27.00
CA ARG A 148 2.76 4.30 -26.27
C ARG A 148 3.44 5.55 -25.74
N ALA A 149 4.76 5.65 -25.82
CA ALA A 149 5.52 6.78 -25.31
C ALA A 149 5.20 8.06 -26.06
N THR A 150 4.84 9.12 -25.34
CA THR A 150 4.59 10.46 -25.89
C THR A 150 5.73 11.43 -25.60
N GLY A 151 6.71 11.04 -24.78
CA GLY A 151 7.78 11.90 -24.27
C GLY A 151 7.33 12.84 -23.14
N ASN A 152 6.08 12.73 -22.68
CA ASN A 152 5.52 13.52 -21.59
C ASN A 152 4.77 12.62 -20.60
N ALA A 153 4.80 12.99 -19.32
CA ALA A 153 4.05 12.28 -18.30
C ALA A 153 2.53 12.25 -18.62
N PRO A 154 1.83 11.16 -18.33
CA PRO A 154 2.29 9.93 -17.66
C PRO A 154 2.83 8.87 -18.64
N PHE A 155 3.04 9.20 -19.92
CA PHE A 155 3.45 8.28 -20.99
C PHE A 155 4.88 8.58 -21.46
N ASP A 156 5.75 8.99 -20.56
CA ASP A 156 7.19 9.08 -20.78
C ASP A 156 7.86 7.74 -20.43
N VAL A 157 8.96 7.46 -21.11
CA VAL A 157 9.79 6.29 -20.86
C VAL A 157 10.98 6.70 -20.00
N ALA A 158 11.27 5.92 -18.97
CA ALA A 158 12.43 6.17 -18.11
C ALA A 158 13.71 6.28 -18.97
N PRO A 159 14.62 7.26 -18.68
CA PRO A 159 15.79 7.52 -19.51
C PRO A 159 16.68 6.30 -19.76
N ALA A 160 16.81 5.42 -18.76
CA ALA A 160 17.58 4.18 -18.90
C ALA A 160 16.98 3.22 -19.94
N PHE A 161 15.65 3.11 -20.00
CA PHE A 161 14.93 2.29 -21.00
C PHE A 161 15.06 2.93 -22.40
N ALA A 162 14.85 4.25 -22.51
CA ALA A 162 14.98 4.97 -23.77
C ALA A 162 16.40 4.84 -24.38
N ALA A 163 17.43 4.96 -23.57
CA ALA A 163 18.82 4.82 -23.99
C ALA A 163 19.21 3.40 -24.43
N ASN A 164 18.50 2.38 -23.96
CA ASN A 164 18.77 0.97 -24.26
C ASN A 164 17.70 0.30 -25.12
N GLN A 165 16.80 1.06 -25.73
CA GLN A 165 15.68 0.56 -26.52
C GLN A 165 16.09 -0.46 -27.59
N THR A 166 17.26 -0.30 -28.21
CA THR A 166 17.77 -1.21 -29.28
C THR A 166 18.30 -2.54 -28.73
N LYS A 167 18.55 -2.62 -27.42
CA LYS A 167 19.05 -3.83 -26.75
C LYS A 167 17.92 -4.67 -26.14
N ILE A 168 16.72 -4.11 -26.05
CA ILE A 168 15.56 -4.75 -25.44
C ILE A 168 14.82 -5.56 -26.52
N ASP A 169 14.57 -6.85 -26.25
CA ASP A 169 13.66 -7.62 -27.08
C ASP A 169 12.23 -7.12 -26.88
N LYS A 170 11.72 -6.47 -27.92
CA LYS A 170 10.39 -5.88 -27.93
C LYS A 170 9.23 -6.89 -27.79
N ASN A 171 9.47 -8.16 -28.09
CA ASN A 171 8.47 -9.21 -27.96
C ASN A 171 8.41 -9.83 -26.56
N THR A 172 9.35 -9.49 -25.69
CA THR A 172 9.31 -9.95 -24.29
C THR A 172 8.00 -9.52 -23.64
N THR A 173 7.31 -10.47 -23.01
CA THR A 173 6.11 -10.18 -22.20
C THR A 173 6.50 -9.25 -21.07
N TYR A 174 5.84 -8.09 -20.99
CA TYR A 174 6.07 -7.11 -19.92
C TYR A 174 5.15 -7.37 -18.74
N ASP A 175 3.86 -7.23 -18.96
CA ASP A 175 2.84 -7.58 -17.96
C ASP A 175 1.92 -8.66 -18.52
N PHE A 176 1.33 -9.41 -17.60
CA PHE A 176 0.26 -10.35 -17.96
C PHE A 176 -0.86 -10.29 -16.91
N VAL A 177 -2.03 -10.75 -17.31
CA VAL A 177 -3.21 -10.75 -16.43
C VAL A 177 -3.72 -12.17 -16.19
N THR A 178 -4.26 -12.36 -14.98
CA THR A 178 -4.80 -13.63 -14.54
C THR A 178 -6.18 -13.46 -13.92
N THR A 179 -6.93 -14.54 -13.80
CA THR A 179 -8.26 -14.57 -13.17
C THR A 179 -8.18 -14.80 -11.65
N ASN A 180 -7.02 -14.61 -11.03
CA ASN A 180 -6.90 -14.66 -9.57
C ASN A 180 -7.70 -13.53 -8.94
N ASP A 181 -8.39 -13.83 -7.85
CA ASP A 181 -8.99 -12.81 -7.01
C ASP A 181 -7.94 -12.31 -6.01
N ILE A 182 -7.65 -11.01 -6.07
CA ILE A 182 -6.71 -10.33 -5.19
C ILE A 182 -7.31 -9.04 -4.64
N ILE A 183 -6.81 -8.62 -3.49
CA ILE A 183 -7.11 -7.33 -2.88
C ILE A 183 -5.81 -6.67 -2.37
N GLY A 184 -5.93 -5.51 -1.74
CA GLY A 184 -4.78 -4.85 -1.10
C GLY A 184 -4.02 -5.79 -0.17
N GLY A 185 -2.69 -5.77 -0.24
CA GLY A 185 -1.79 -6.69 0.47
C GLY A 185 -1.21 -7.82 -0.41
N ASN A 186 -1.80 -8.09 -1.57
CA ASN A 186 -1.26 -9.08 -2.52
C ASN A 186 -0.11 -8.52 -3.38
N SER A 187 0.11 -7.20 -3.36
CA SER A 187 1.20 -6.57 -4.13
C SER A 187 2.57 -7.11 -3.74
N GLY A 188 3.38 -7.50 -4.76
CA GLY A 188 4.67 -8.16 -4.59
C GLY A 188 4.60 -9.68 -4.40
N SER A 189 3.40 -10.25 -4.34
CA SER A 189 3.25 -11.71 -4.24
C SER A 189 3.78 -12.41 -5.51
N PRO A 190 4.55 -13.51 -5.37
CA PRO A 190 5.02 -14.25 -6.52
C PRO A 190 3.84 -14.92 -7.24
N VAL A 191 3.83 -14.80 -8.56
CA VAL A 191 2.97 -15.61 -9.42
C VAL A 191 3.77 -16.82 -9.85
N ILE A 192 3.26 -18.01 -9.55
CA ILE A 192 3.91 -19.29 -9.86
C ILE A 192 3.07 -20.10 -10.83
N ASP A 193 3.73 -20.90 -11.66
CA ASP A 193 3.08 -21.92 -12.48
C ASP A 193 2.76 -23.20 -11.67
N ARG A 194 2.20 -24.21 -12.34
CA ARG A 194 1.89 -25.49 -11.69
C ARG A 194 3.12 -26.26 -11.22
N ALA A 195 4.30 -25.97 -11.76
CA ALA A 195 5.55 -26.58 -11.34
C ALA A 195 6.20 -25.86 -10.15
N GLY A 196 5.64 -24.73 -9.73
CA GLY A 196 6.19 -23.88 -8.67
C GLY A 196 7.24 -22.88 -9.18
N THR A 197 7.39 -22.74 -10.50
CA THR A 197 8.31 -21.76 -11.09
C THR A 197 7.73 -20.36 -10.97
N VAL A 198 8.51 -19.40 -10.50
CA VAL A 198 8.10 -17.99 -10.45
C VAL A 198 8.09 -17.44 -11.88
N ILE A 199 6.92 -17.01 -12.33
CA ILE A 199 6.69 -16.45 -13.67
C ILE A 199 6.43 -14.94 -13.63
N GLY A 200 6.27 -14.35 -12.46
CA GLY A 200 6.05 -12.92 -12.27
C GLY A 200 5.76 -12.52 -10.85
N ALA A 201 5.41 -11.26 -10.67
CA ALA A 201 4.96 -10.69 -9.39
C ALA A 201 3.67 -9.90 -9.60
N ALA A 202 2.65 -10.20 -8.79
CA ALA A 202 1.40 -9.45 -8.79
C ALA A 202 1.63 -8.05 -8.22
N PHE A 203 1.06 -7.01 -8.84
CA PHE A 203 1.24 -5.64 -8.33
C PHE A 203 -0.04 -4.80 -8.37
N ASP A 204 -1.05 -5.19 -9.18
CA ASP A 204 -2.27 -4.43 -9.33
C ASP A 204 -3.45 -5.31 -9.75
N GLY A 205 -4.64 -4.73 -9.81
CA GLY A 205 -5.82 -5.26 -10.46
C GLY A 205 -6.23 -4.38 -11.64
N ASN A 206 -6.98 -4.92 -12.60
CA ASN A 206 -7.56 -4.09 -13.64
C ASN A 206 -8.67 -3.18 -13.09
N ILE A 207 -9.20 -2.25 -13.91
CA ILE A 207 -10.22 -1.28 -13.49
C ILE A 207 -11.47 -1.93 -12.86
N HIS A 208 -11.83 -3.13 -13.30
CA HIS A 208 -12.99 -3.87 -12.78
C HIS A 208 -12.73 -4.45 -11.38
N SER A 209 -11.47 -4.55 -10.97
CA SER A 209 -11.09 -5.05 -9.65
C SER A 209 -11.19 -4.01 -8.53
N LEU A 210 -11.54 -2.74 -8.83
CA LEU A 210 -11.74 -1.69 -7.81
C LEU A 210 -12.84 -2.05 -6.80
N GLY A 211 -13.84 -2.83 -7.22
CA GLY A 211 -14.90 -3.35 -6.35
C GLY A 211 -14.55 -4.65 -5.63
N GLY A 212 -13.30 -5.13 -5.71
CA GLY A 212 -12.88 -6.44 -5.22
C GLY A 212 -13.11 -6.70 -3.72
N ASN A 213 -13.18 -5.64 -2.90
CA ASN A 213 -13.54 -5.77 -1.48
C ASN A 213 -15.00 -6.19 -1.27
N TYR A 214 -15.86 -6.04 -2.26
CA TYR A 214 -17.31 -6.28 -2.16
C TYR A 214 -17.77 -7.46 -3.01
N GLY A 215 -17.05 -7.81 -4.05
CA GLY A 215 -17.40 -8.93 -4.92
C GLY A 215 -16.39 -9.15 -6.04
N TYR A 216 -16.39 -10.36 -6.59
CA TYR A 216 -15.51 -10.78 -7.66
C TYR A 216 -16.33 -11.22 -8.89
N ASP A 217 -16.06 -10.60 -10.04
CA ASP A 217 -16.60 -11.02 -11.33
C ASP A 217 -15.49 -11.67 -12.17
N GLY A 218 -15.48 -12.99 -12.25
CA GLY A 218 -14.49 -13.77 -13.00
C GLY A 218 -14.50 -13.52 -14.52
N THR A 219 -15.53 -12.83 -15.05
CA THR A 219 -15.57 -12.43 -16.47
C THR A 219 -14.73 -11.19 -16.74
N LEU A 220 -14.64 -10.27 -15.77
CA LEU A 220 -14.05 -8.95 -15.92
C LEU A 220 -12.82 -8.70 -15.02
N ASN A 221 -12.85 -9.14 -13.75
CA ASN A 221 -11.77 -8.90 -12.81
C ASN A 221 -10.49 -9.62 -13.22
N ARG A 222 -9.37 -8.92 -13.19
CA ARG A 222 -8.04 -9.49 -13.49
C ARG A 222 -6.99 -8.96 -12.53
N THR A 223 -6.19 -9.88 -12.02
CA THR A 223 -4.89 -9.56 -11.40
C THR A 223 -3.91 -9.16 -12.50
N VAL A 224 -3.14 -8.13 -12.27
CA VAL A 224 -2.03 -7.68 -13.12
C VAL A 224 -0.71 -8.05 -12.48
N ALA A 225 0.16 -8.70 -13.25
CA ALA A 225 1.48 -9.12 -12.80
C ALA A 225 2.56 -8.71 -13.81
N VAL A 226 3.70 -8.24 -13.30
CA VAL A 226 4.91 -8.06 -14.12
C VAL A 226 5.53 -9.42 -14.40
N SER A 227 5.96 -9.65 -15.63
CA SER A 227 6.59 -10.90 -16.03
C SER A 227 8.03 -11.01 -15.49
N ALA A 228 8.41 -12.17 -15.00
CA ALA A 228 9.79 -12.47 -14.63
C ALA A 228 10.78 -12.37 -15.83
N ALA A 229 10.29 -12.44 -17.06
CA ALA A 229 11.12 -12.25 -18.26
C ALA A 229 11.45 -10.77 -18.52
N ALA A 230 10.74 -9.84 -17.91
CA ALA A 230 10.93 -8.39 -18.08
C ALA A 230 11.75 -7.76 -16.95
N VAL A 231 12.01 -8.49 -15.86
CA VAL A 231 12.80 -8.09 -14.70
C VAL A 231 14.23 -8.60 -14.81
#